data_5a1ec0aa901a2dae20d9b8ebb1031648
#
_entry.id   5a1ec0aa901a2dae20d9b8ebb1031648
#
_cell.length_a   1.000
_cell.length_b   1.000
_cell.length_c   1.000
_cell.angle_alpha   90.00
_cell.angle_beta   90.00
_cell.angle_gamma   90.00
#
_symmetry.space_group_name_H-M   'P 1'
#
loop_
_entity.id
_entity.type
_entity.pdbx_description
1 polymer ?
#
loop_
_entity_poly.entity_id
_entity_poly.type
_entity_poly.pdbx_seq_one_letter_code
_entity_poly.pdbx_strand_id
1 'polypeptide(L)'
;QAVVADGVVSPRVAMRVRRAPEGPIDIVASKSHRTKETDDCIARYEVGRLVSAGSSVKFCVLAAGEADLYPRMGTTMQWDTAAGEAILRAAGGRVVTMDGKPLPYGPGAAAGEGAYRNPWFIATGGMEPLIP
;
A
#
# COMPACT_ATOMS: atom_id res chain seq x y z
N GLN A 1 -5.11 -10.91 -12.04
CA GLN A 1 -5.68 -9.77 -12.75
C GLN A 1 -6.39 -10.24 -14.01
N ALA A 2 -7.52 -9.65 -14.34
CA ALA A 2 -8.22 -9.82 -15.61
C ALA A 2 -8.75 -8.46 -16.08
N VAL A 3 -8.86 -8.28 -17.37
CA VAL A 3 -9.40 -7.06 -17.98
C VAL A 3 -10.74 -7.40 -18.62
N VAL A 4 -11.72 -6.53 -18.48
CA VAL A 4 -13.00 -6.63 -19.18
C VAL A 4 -13.04 -5.57 -20.27
N ALA A 5 -13.11 -6.00 -21.51
CA ALA A 5 -13.28 -5.13 -22.66
C ALA A 5 -14.40 -5.71 -23.54
N ASP A 6 -15.34 -4.87 -23.96
CA ASP A 6 -16.49 -5.25 -24.80
C ASP A 6 -17.26 -6.48 -24.28
N GLY A 7 -17.41 -6.57 -22.95
CA GLY A 7 -18.08 -7.69 -22.30
C GLY A 7 -17.28 -9.00 -22.25
N VAL A 8 -16.06 -9.02 -22.76
CA VAL A 8 -15.16 -10.19 -22.74
C VAL A 8 -14.15 -10.06 -21.61
N VAL A 9 -14.02 -11.09 -20.79
CA VAL A 9 -13.04 -11.19 -19.72
C VAL A 9 -11.76 -11.81 -20.28
N SER A 10 -10.63 -11.10 -20.17
CA SER A 10 -9.33 -11.64 -20.58
C SER A 10 -8.94 -12.86 -19.73
N PRO A 11 -8.03 -13.72 -20.20
CA PRO A 11 -7.45 -14.78 -19.37
C PRO A 11 -6.91 -14.20 -18.05
N ARG A 12 -7.10 -14.94 -16.96
CA ARG A 12 -6.61 -14.54 -15.64
C ARG A 12 -5.08 -14.66 -15.58
N VAL A 13 -4.41 -13.58 -15.19
CA VAL A 13 -2.97 -13.56 -14.93
C VAL A 13 -2.76 -13.37 -13.44
N ALA A 14 -1.87 -14.17 -12.84
CA ALA A 14 -1.52 -14.02 -11.44
C ALA A 14 -0.82 -12.67 -11.23
N MET A 15 -1.26 -11.92 -10.22
CA MET A 15 -0.56 -10.73 -9.78
C MET A 15 0.61 -11.14 -8.87
N ARG A 16 1.75 -10.51 -9.08
CA ARG A 16 2.92 -10.69 -8.22
C ARG A 16 3.62 -9.36 -8.03
N VAL A 17 4.04 -9.08 -6.81
CA VAL A 17 4.93 -7.95 -6.53
C VAL A 17 6.23 -8.13 -7.30
N ARG A 18 6.86 -7.04 -7.73
CA ARG A 18 8.19 -7.09 -8.31
C ARG A 18 9.25 -7.28 -7.22
N ARG A 19 10.40 -7.79 -7.58
CA ARG A 19 11.56 -7.88 -6.66
C ARG A 19 11.99 -6.49 -6.22
N ALA A 20 12.61 -6.41 -5.04
CA ALA A 20 13.24 -5.18 -4.58
C ALA A 20 14.20 -4.64 -5.66
N PRO A 21 14.08 -3.38 -6.08
CA PRO A 21 15.03 -2.78 -7.00
C PRO A 21 16.40 -2.59 -6.32
N GLU A 22 17.47 -2.65 -7.12
CA GLU A 22 18.84 -2.38 -6.66
C GLU A 22 19.18 -0.87 -6.65
N GLY A 23 18.25 -0.01 -6.99
CA GLY A 23 18.38 1.44 -7.12
C GLY A 23 17.12 2.18 -6.71
N PRO A 24 16.83 3.32 -7.35
CA PRO A 24 15.66 4.13 -7.03
C PRO A 24 14.37 3.34 -7.05
N ILE A 25 13.51 3.59 -6.05
CA ILE A 25 12.22 2.92 -5.90
C ILE A 25 11.07 3.75 -6.44
N ASP A 26 10.03 3.08 -6.95
CA ASP A 26 8.79 3.73 -7.33
C ASP A 26 7.82 3.74 -6.17
N ILE A 27 7.37 4.94 -5.80
CA ILE A 27 6.47 5.14 -4.67
C ILE A 27 5.09 5.53 -5.17
N VAL A 28 4.04 4.86 -4.67
CA VAL A 28 2.66 5.29 -4.91
C VAL A 28 2.16 6.10 -3.72
N ALA A 29 1.63 7.30 -3.99
CA ALA A 29 1.12 8.19 -2.96
C ALA A 29 -0.19 8.86 -3.40
N SER A 30 -0.92 9.44 -2.44
CA SER A 30 -2.11 10.25 -2.73
C SER A 30 -1.69 11.62 -3.25
N LYS A 31 -2.40 12.17 -4.22
CA LYS A 31 -2.22 13.58 -4.63
C LYS A 31 -2.78 14.57 -3.62
N SER A 32 -3.92 14.25 -3.02
CA SER A 32 -4.74 15.19 -2.24
C SER A 32 -4.67 14.99 -0.72
N HIS A 33 -4.04 13.91 -0.25
CA HIS A 33 -4.00 13.53 1.17
C HIS A 33 -2.57 13.19 1.63
N ARG A 34 -1.57 13.88 1.07
CA ARG A 34 -0.19 13.77 1.57
C ARG A 34 -0.04 14.68 2.78
N THR A 35 0.53 14.11 3.84
CA THR A 35 0.91 14.84 5.04
C THR A 35 2.42 15.08 5.03
N LYS A 36 2.88 16.03 5.87
CA LYS A 36 4.32 16.28 6.04
C LYS A 36 5.06 15.00 6.46
N GLU A 37 4.47 14.20 7.33
CA GLU A 37 5.05 12.94 7.82
C GLU A 37 5.18 11.91 6.69
N THR A 38 4.23 11.90 5.74
CA THR A 38 4.34 11.08 4.53
C THR A 38 5.50 11.54 3.66
N ASP A 39 5.68 12.85 3.50
CA ASP A 39 6.79 13.43 2.73
C ASP A 39 8.13 13.16 3.40
N ASP A 40 8.22 13.30 4.72
CA ASP A 40 9.41 12.97 5.50
C ASP A 40 9.77 11.46 5.38
N CYS A 41 8.77 10.59 5.33
CA CYS A 41 8.98 9.17 5.09
C CYS A 41 9.52 8.90 3.66
N ILE A 42 8.93 9.53 2.66
CA ILE A 42 9.36 9.40 1.26
C ILE A 42 10.80 9.89 1.08
N ALA A 43 11.18 10.99 1.73
CA ALA A 43 12.51 11.58 1.65
C ALA A 43 13.65 10.66 2.15
N ARG A 44 13.32 9.56 2.84
CA ARG A 44 14.29 8.56 3.30
C ARG A 44 14.72 7.56 2.20
N TYR A 45 14.08 7.62 1.05
CA TYR A 45 14.32 6.72 -0.07
C TYR A 45 14.85 7.47 -1.29
N GLU A 46 15.65 6.80 -2.08
CA GLU A 46 15.96 7.27 -3.43
C GLU A 46 14.77 6.99 -4.33
N VAL A 47 14.07 8.06 -4.74
CA VAL A 47 12.80 7.95 -5.48
C VAL A 47 13.05 7.97 -6.97
N GLY A 48 12.63 6.91 -7.67
CA GLY A 48 12.60 6.84 -9.13
C GLY A 48 11.39 7.56 -9.69
N ARG A 49 10.20 7.05 -9.40
CA ARG A 49 8.94 7.65 -9.84
C ARG A 49 7.99 7.82 -8.66
N LEU A 50 7.23 8.92 -8.68
CA LEU A 50 6.11 9.11 -7.78
C LEU A 50 4.81 8.87 -8.54
N VAL A 51 4.20 7.69 -8.32
CA VAL A 51 2.97 7.26 -8.98
C VAL A 51 1.77 7.76 -8.18
N SER A 52 0.78 8.32 -8.84
CA SER A 52 -0.46 8.73 -8.20
C SER A 52 -1.59 7.75 -8.51
N ALA A 53 -2.21 7.24 -7.45
CA ALA A 53 -3.41 6.42 -7.56
C ALA A 53 -4.41 6.80 -6.47
N GLY A 54 -5.71 6.63 -6.76
CA GLY A 54 -6.78 6.90 -5.81
C GLY A 54 -7.00 5.74 -4.83
N SER A 55 -7.53 6.04 -3.64
CA SER A 55 -8.08 5.06 -2.70
C SER A 55 -7.23 3.79 -2.49
N SER A 56 -7.89 2.64 -2.31
CA SER A 56 -7.32 1.30 -2.14
C SER A 56 -6.60 0.72 -3.38
N VAL A 57 -6.79 1.34 -4.56
CA VAL A 57 -6.08 0.95 -5.81
C VAL A 57 -4.56 0.97 -5.63
N LYS A 58 -4.01 1.77 -4.70
CA LYS A 58 -2.58 1.81 -4.40
C LYS A 58 -2.01 0.43 -4.00
N PHE A 59 -2.75 -0.36 -3.25
CA PHE A 59 -2.35 -1.74 -2.92
C PHE A 59 -2.30 -2.62 -4.17
N CYS A 60 -3.24 -2.42 -5.12
CA CYS A 60 -3.25 -3.16 -6.37
C CYS A 60 -2.08 -2.77 -7.28
N VAL A 61 -1.66 -1.50 -7.28
CA VAL A 61 -0.46 -1.03 -8.00
C VAL A 61 0.80 -1.77 -7.51
N LEU A 62 0.96 -1.90 -6.18
CA LEU A 62 2.06 -2.69 -5.60
C LEU A 62 1.91 -4.19 -5.96
N ALA A 63 0.70 -4.73 -5.81
CA ALA A 63 0.42 -6.14 -6.09
C ALA A 63 0.67 -6.53 -7.55
N ALA A 64 0.49 -5.58 -8.49
CA ALA A 64 0.79 -5.74 -9.90
C ALA A 64 2.29 -5.57 -10.24
N GLY A 65 3.12 -5.20 -9.27
CA GLY A 65 4.55 -4.94 -9.48
C GLY A 65 4.83 -3.61 -10.20
N GLU A 66 3.89 -2.66 -10.19
CA GLU A 66 4.00 -1.36 -10.85
C GLU A 66 4.63 -0.27 -9.97
N ALA A 67 4.73 -0.53 -8.66
CA ALA A 67 5.45 0.29 -7.69
C ALA A 67 5.99 -0.58 -6.55
N ASP A 68 6.82 0.00 -5.67
CA ASP A 68 7.53 -0.70 -4.60
C ASP A 68 7.00 -0.37 -3.22
N LEU A 69 6.58 0.88 -3.01
CA LEU A 69 6.26 1.42 -1.69
C LEU A 69 4.98 2.27 -1.71
N TYR A 70 4.17 2.14 -0.66
CA TYR A 70 3.05 3.01 -0.35
C TYR A 70 3.07 3.38 1.13
N PRO A 71 3.62 4.55 1.50
CA PRO A 71 3.54 5.06 2.87
C PRO A 71 2.21 5.77 3.11
N ARG A 72 1.64 5.57 4.30
CA ARG A 72 0.39 6.22 4.72
C ARG A 72 0.46 6.71 6.16
N MET A 73 0.82 7.98 6.32
CA MET A 73 0.87 8.70 7.60
C MET A 73 -0.33 9.66 7.75
N GLY A 74 -1.48 9.24 7.27
CA GLY A 74 -2.74 9.98 7.41
C GLY A 74 -3.84 9.05 7.88
N THR A 75 -4.97 9.63 8.27
CA THR A 75 -6.13 8.85 8.74
C THR A 75 -6.66 7.92 7.65
N THR A 76 -6.83 6.65 8.01
CA THR A 76 -7.59 5.65 7.25
C THR A 76 -8.33 4.74 8.21
N MET A 77 -9.35 4.07 7.71
CA MET A 77 -10.12 3.10 8.45
C MET A 77 -9.85 1.69 7.93
N GLN A 78 -10.12 0.69 8.75
CA GLN A 78 -9.84 -0.71 8.38
C GLN A 78 -10.59 -1.14 7.11
N TRP A 79 -11.77 -0.61 6.84
CA TRP A 79 -12.52 -0.87 5.61
C TRP A 79 -11.91 -0.22 4.36
N ASP A 80 -11.02 0.79 4.52
CA ASP A 80 -10.26 1.36 3.40
C ASP A 80 -9.07 0.47 2.99
N THR A 81 -8.63 -0.42 3.86
CA THR A 81 -7.36 -1.15 3.70
C THR A 81 -7.53 -2.67 3.57
N ALA A 82 -8.51 -3.27 4.23
CA ALA A 82 -8.60 -4.72 4.38
C ALA A 82 -8.57 -5.50 3.05
N ALA A 83 -9.38 -5.09 2.07
CA ALA A 83 -9.43 -5.76 0.78
C ALA A 83 -8.13 -5.57 -0.02
N GLY A 84 -7.58 -4.33 -0.02
CA GLY A 84 -6.34 -4.01 -0.71
C GLY A 84 -5.14 -4.73 -0.11
N GLU A 85 -5.05 -4.80 1.21
CA GLU A 85 -4.00 -5.56 1.90
C GLU A 85 -4.08 -7.05 1.59
N ALA A 86 -5.27 -7.64 1.61
CA ALA A 86 -5.44 -9.05 1.28
C ALA A 86 -4.92 -9.38 -0.15
N ILE A 87 -5.21 -8.50 -1.12
CA ILE A 87 -4.70 -8.63 -2.49
C ILE A 87 -3.18 -8.51 -2.52
N LEU A 88 -2.61 -7.50 -1.84
CA LEU A 88 -1.17 -7.28 -1.81
C LEU A 88 -0.44 -8.47 -1.17
N ARG A 89 -0.94 -8.98 -0.03
CA ARG A 89 -0.36 -10.15 0.64
C ARG A 89 -0.41 -11.41 -0.25
N ALA A 90 -1.53 -11.62 -0.93
CA ALA A 90 -1.66 -12.75 -1.88
C ALA A 90 -0.67 -12.64 -3.06
N ALA A 91 -0.28 -11.42 -3.44
CA ALA A 91 0.73 -11.16 -4.47
C ALA A 91 2.18 -11.24 -3.95
N GLY A 92 2.39 -11.45 -2.65
CA GLY A 92 3.72 -11.58 -2.02
C GLY A 92 4.25 -10.30 -1.37
N GLY A 93 3.43 -9.25 -1.29
CA GLY A 93 3.76 -8.02 -0.56
C GLY A 93 3.34 -8.05 0.90
N ARG A 94 3.51 -6.94 1.59
CA ARG A 94 3.16 -6.79 3.01
C ARG A 94 2.70 -5.39 3.36
N VAL A 95 2.01 -5.27 4.50
CA VAL A 95 1.68 -3.99 5.14
C VAL A 95 2.11 -4.07 6.59
N VAL A 96 2.88 -3.09 7.03
CA VAL A 96 3.38 -3.01 8.40
C VAL A 96 3.12 -1.64 9.01
N THR A 97 2.92 -1.62 10.31
CA THR A 97 2.84 -0.40 11.13
C THR A 97 4.23 0.23 11.30
N MET A 98 4.31 1.41 11.89
CA MET A 98 5.58 2.13 12.08
C MET A 98 6.52 1.45 13.11
N ASP A 99 6.04 0.43 13.83
CA ASP A 99 6.86 -0.43 14.70
C ASP A 99 7.15 -1.81 14.07
N GLY A 100 6.92 -1.94 12.75
CA GLY A 100 7.25 -3.14 11.98
C GLY A 100 6.29 -4.33 12.15
N LYS A 101 5.19 -4.16 12.87
CA LYS A 101 4.19 -5.22 13.07
C LYS A 101 3.17 -5.26 11.92
N PRO A 102 2.53 -6.41 11.67
CA PRO A 102 1.41 -6.48 10.73
C PRO A 102 0.31 -5.47 11.08
N LEU A 103 -0.33 -4.91 10.06
CA LEU A 103 -1.47 -4.00 10.28
C LEU A 103 -2.59 -4.75 11.02
N PRO A 104 -3.05 -4.23 12.19
CA PRO A 104 -4.09 -4.91 12.97
C PRO A 104 -5.48 -4.70 12.36
N TYR A 105 -6.33 -5.71 12.52
CA TYR A 105 -7.76 -5.65 12.20
C TYR A 105 -8.61 -6.08 13.40
N GLY A 106 -9.79 -5.51 13.51
CA GLY A 106 -10.70 -5.68 14.63
C GLY A 106 -10.83 -4.42 15.47
N PRO A 107 -11.76 -4.37 16.41
CA PRO A 107 -12.00 -3.19 17.22
C PRO A 107 -10.80 -2.90 18.14
N GLY A 108 -10.29 -1.67 18.08
CA GLY A 108 -9.30 -1.15 19.01
C GLY A 108 -9.94 -0.68 20.33
N ALA A 109 -9.13 -0.03 21.18
CA ALA A 109 -9.57 0.49 22.48
C ALA A 109 -10.50 1.71 22.40
N ALA A 110 -10.57 2.39 21.28
CA ALA A 110 -11.47 3.53 21.09
C ALA A 110 -12.93 3.06 20.95
N ALA A 111 -13.88 3.95 21.20
CA ALA A 111 -15.30 3.67 21.03
C ALA A 111 -15.79 4.08 19.63
N GLY A 112 -16.90 3.48 19.21
CA GLY A 112 -17.56 3.79 17.93
C GLY A 112 -16.67 3.53 16.73
N GLU A 113 -16.80 4.34 15.68
CA GLU A 113 -15.99 4.20 14.46
C GLU A 113 -14.49 4.34 14.72
N GLY A 114 -14.06 5.09 15.74
CA GLY A 114 -12.67 5.23 16.14
C GLY A 114 -11.98 3.91 16.50
N ALA A 115 -12.76 2.88 16.91
CA ALA A 115 -12.26 1.54 17.18
C ALA A 115 -11.66 0.86 15.94
N TYR A 116 -12.02 1.31 14.74
CA TYR A 116 -11.58 0.73 13.47
C TYR A 116 -10.60 1.62 12.71
N ARG A 117 -10.04 2.65 13.37
CA ARG A 117 -9.01 3.50 12.77
C ARG A 117 -7.69 2.73 12.66
N ASN A 118 -7.07 2.79 11.47
CA ASN A 118 -5.73 2.25 11.27
C ASN A 118 -4.66 3.12 11.94
N PRO A 119 -3.61 2.51 12.51
CA PRO A 119 -2.35 3.20 12.73
C PRO A 119 -1.73 3.61 11.39
N TRP A 120 -0.71 4.46 11.43
CA TRP A 120 0.11 4.73 10.25
C TRP A 120 0.81 3.46 9.79
N PHE A 121 0.96 3.31 8.50
CA PHE A 121 1.52 2.10 7.93
C PHE A 121 2.36 2.36 6.68
N ILE A 122 3.17 1.37 6.35
CA ILE A 122 3.90 1.28 5.09
C ILE A 122 3.51 -0.04 4.42
N ALA A 123 3.03 0.04 3.18
CA ALA A 123 2.84 -1.14 2.33
C ALA A 123 4.01 -1.25 1.35
N THR A 124 4.52 -2.46 1.16
CA THR A 124 5.64 -2.73 0.25
C THR A 124 5.35 -3.91 -0.67
N GLY A 125 5.94 -3.87 -1.85
CA GLY A 125 6.08 -5.02 -2.72
C GLY A 125 7.12 -6.01 -2.20
N GLY A 126 8.15 -6.29 -2.99
CA GLY A 126 9.21 -7.26 -2.67
C GLY A 126 10.37 -6.70 -1.84
N MET A 127 10.26 -5.50 -1.29
CA MET A 127 11.30 -4.84 -0.49
C MET A 127 10.95 -4.76 1.00
N GLU A 128 11.97 -4.64 1.85
CA GLU A 128 11.80 -4.30 3.26
C GLU A 128 11.65 -2.78 3.42
N PRO A 129 10.67 -2.30 4.22
CA PRO A 129 10.53 -0.88 4.49
C PRO A 129 11.60 -0.38 5.48
N LEU A 130 12.01 0.87 5.33
CA LEU A 130 12.82 1.56 6.34
C LEU A 130 11.90 2.02 7.49
N ILE A 131 11.79 1.20 8.51
CA ILE A 131 11.07 1.55 9.74
C ILE A 131 11.89 2.56 10.55
N PRO A 132 11.25 3.56 11.21
CA PRO A 132 11.92 4.56 12.05
C PRO A 132 12.70 3.98 13.21
#